data_2623e302b6fbe6a236225363a5e3b7d3
#
_entry.id   2623e302b6fbe6a236225363a5e3b7d3
#
_cell.length_a   1.000
_cell.length_b   1.000
_cell.length_c   1.000
_cell.angle_alpha   90.00
_cell.angle_beta   90.00
_cell.angle_gamma   90.00
#
_symmetry.space_group_name_H-M   'P 1'
#
loop_
_entity.id
_entity.type
_entity.pdbx_description
1 polymer ?
#
loop_
_entity_poly.entity_id
_entity_poly.type
_entity_poly.pdbx_seq_one_letter_code
_entity_poly.pdbx_strand_id
1 'polypeptide(L)'
;MKKMYAGLIVVLFLLGLTAPAAWSQVSYKELRFPPLNSFQIPAVDQTVLENGLTLYLLEDHELPTISLYGLVRFNVGDEPADKIGLISLSTSVMRTGGTTTRSGDDIDLELDRLAAGVGVSGGTSSGGFYASSLVEQWDKTLSILMDILKNPAFPEDKIELKKIEARSKISRRNDEPFPIAVREFFKVVYGPDSPYARHTEYATIDAITRDDLIAFHAKHFHPERMMVAVIGDFKIDEMKKKLTETFGGLARGDTPPSKVPEVSEYAAAKVNLIAKDDVNQSVILIGHLGGLMNNPDYFALEVMNNVLGGGFGSRLFKRVRSDQGLAYSVFGAFGSGYDHEGICYFGCSTKSENTVKGIRSLFREIEDLRTSEITDEELNTAKDMYLNSFVFNFDSRSKIIDRLVELEFFGYPRDFLEITKRNIEKVTKADVLRVAKQYLQPDKLKIVVLGKPADFDGKLDEFGMVHQIDITIPGAPNPASGTVPVQK
;
A
#
# COMPACT_ATOMS: atom_id res chain seq x y z
N MET A 1 -74.97 -16.50 9.34
CA MET A 1 -73.57 -16.10 9.67
C MET A 1 -72.52 -16.80 8.80
N LYS A 2 -72.54 -18.14 8.57
CA LYS A 2 -71.49 -18.84 7.74
C LYS A 2 -71.38 -18.36 6.28
N LYS A 3 -72.48 -17.94 5.61
CA LYS A 3 -72.47 -17.44 4.21
C LYS A 3 -71.87 -16.02 4.06
N MET A 4 -71.88 -15.22 5.12
CA MET A 4 -71.39 -13.85 5.13
C MET A 4 -69.86 -13.82 5.25
N TYR A 5 -69.27 -14.79 5.99
CA TYR A 5 -67.81 -14.94 6.10
C TYR A 5 -67.15 -15.52 4.82
N ALA A 6 -67.85 -16.38 4.08
CA ALA A 6 -67.32 -16.89 2.82
C ALA A 6 -67.22 -15.80 1.74
N GLY A 7 -68.15 -14.85 1.70
CA GLY A 7 -68.09 -13.69 0.79
C GLY A 7 -66.97 -12.72 1.14
N LEU A 8 -66.67 -12.51 2.44
CA LEU A 8 -65.60 -11.63 2.90
C LEU A 8 -64.19 -12.17 2.60
N ILE A 9 -64.06 -13.50 2.74
CA ILE A 9 -62.77 -14.18 2.41
C ILE A 9 -62.49 -14.14 0.91
N VAL A 10 -63.49 -14.32 0.05
CA VAL A 10 -63.32 -14.24 -1.44
C VAL A 10 -62.98 -12.81 -1.88
N VAL A 11 -63.58 -11.78 -1.26
CA VAL A 11 -63.25 -10.37 -1.56
C VAL A 11 -61.85 -10.01 -1.09
N LEU A 12 -61.38 -10.51 0.06
CA LEU A 12 -60.02 -10.33 0.55
C LEU A 12 -59.00 -11.06 -0.33
N PHE A 13 -59.31 -12.23 -0.90
CA PHE A 13 -58.47 -12.96 -1.82
C PHE A 13 -58.41 -12.28 -3.19
N LEU A 14 -59.49 -11.69 -3.68
CA LEU A 14 -59.53 -10.92 -4.93
C LEU A 14 -58.81 -9.57 -4.82
N LEU A 15 -58.81 -8.92 -3.66
CA LEU A 15 -58.04 -7.72 -3.40
C LEU A 15 -56.55 -8.00 -3.26
N GLY A 16 -56.15 -9.20 -2.84
CA GLY A 16 -54.74 -9.65 -2.81
C GLY A 16 -54.17 -9.92 -4.22
N LEU A 17 -55.01 -10.18 -5.23
CA LEU A 17 -54.59 -10.43 -6.62
C LEU A 17 -54.44 -9.14 -7.45
N THR A 18 -54.88 -7.98 -6.94
CA THR A 18 -54.70 -6.68 -7.58
C THR A 18 -53.60 -5.82 -6.93
N ALA A 19 -52.74 -6.43 -6.12
CA ALA A 19 -51.53 -5.74 -5.72
C ALA A 19 -50.72 -5.42 -7.00
N PRO A 20 -50.47 -4.15 -7.33
CA PRO A 20 -49.70 -3.84 -8.50
C PRO A 20 -48.37 -4.54 -8.41
N ALA A 21 -48.10 -5.42 -9.38
CA ALA A 21 -46.77 -5.95 -9.63
C ALA A 21 -45.85 -4.81 -10.09
N ALA A 22 -45.63 -3.84 -9.23
CA ALA A 22 -44.91 -2.60 -9.53
C ALA A 22 -43.76 -2.37 -8.53
N TRP A 23 -43.04 -3.44 -8.24
CA TRP A 23 -41.64 -3.26 -7.93
C TRP A 23 -40.88 -3.85 -9.12
N SER A 24 -41.04 -3.21 -10.28
CA SER A 24 -40.08 -3.35 -11.35
C SER A 24 -38.73 -2.94 -10.72
N GLN A 25 -37.94 -3.93 -10.37
CA GLN A 25 -36.54 -3.66 -9.99
C GLN A 25 -35.91 -3.04 -11.24
N VAL A 26 -35.71 -1.73 -11.20
CA VAL A 26 -34.98 -1.03 -12.24
C VAL A 26 -33.66 -1.77 -12.39
N SER A 27 -33.39 -2.27 -13.59
CA SER A 27 -32.11 -2.93 -13.86
C SER A 27 -31.00 -1.98 -13.50
N TYR A 28 -29.94 -2.47 -12.86
CA TYR A 28 -28.75 -1.64 -12.55
C TYR A 28 -28.22 -0.90 -13.79
N LYS A 29 -28.46 -1.43 -15.01
CA LYS A 29 -28.11 -0.79 -16.29
C LYS A 29 -28.98 0.42 -16.63
N GLU A 30 -30.13 0.57 -15.98
CA GLU A 30 -31.08 1.68 -16.19
C GLU A 30 -30.94 2.76 -15.13
N LEU A 31 -30.12 2.51 -14.07
CA LEU A 31 -29.80 3.49 -13.06
C LEU A 31 -29.00 4.63 -13.72
N ARG A 32 -29.53 5.83 -13.60
CA ARG A 32 -28.82 7.05 -14.01
C ARG A 32 -28.38 7.81 -12.80
N PHE A 33 -27.08 8.00 -12.68
CA PHE A 33 -26.51 8.82 -11.63
C PHE A 33 -26.25 10.23 -12.18
N PRO A 34 -26.39 11.27 -11.34
CA PRO A 34 -25.95 12.61 -11.75
C PRO A 34 -24.45 12.57 -12.05
N PRO A 35 -23.94 13.46 -12.90
CA PRO A 35 -22.50 13.58 -13.10
C PRO A 35 -21.82 13.84 -11.74
N LEU A 36 -20.63 13.28 -11.56
CA LEU A 36 -19.82 13.50 -10.38
C LEU A 36 -19.60 15.01 -10.20
N ASN A 37 -19.73 15.50 -8.97
CA ASN A 37 -19.44 16.88 -8.65
C ASN A 37 -18.01 17.22 -9.08
N SER A 38 -17.82 18.46 -9.55
CA SER A 38 -16.48 18.92 -9.86
C SER A 38 -15.66 18.96 -8.58
N PHE A 39 -14.59 18.19 -8.57
CA PHE A 39 -13.62 18.23 -7.48
C PHE A 39 -12.84 19.54 -7.56
N GLN A 40 -12.74 20.23 -6.44
CA GLN A 40 -11.87 21.41 -6.31
C GLN A 40 -10.88 21.14 -5.18
N ILE A 41 -9.60 21.28 -5.51
CA ILE A 41 -8.55 21.27 -4.50
C ILE A 41 -8.71 22.54 -3.65
N PRO A 42 -8.87 22.42 -2.33
CA PRO A 42 -8.95 23.60 -1.47
C PRO A 42 -7.64 24.42 -1.55
N ALA A 43 -7.73 25.71 -1.33
CA ALA A 43 -6.56 26.56 -1.21
C ALA A 43 -5.78 26.16 0.06
N VAL A 44 -4.59 25.61 -0.13
CA VAL A 44 -3.66 25.22 0.96
C VAL A 44 -2.62 26.32 1.10
N ASP A 45 -2.48 26.90 2.29
CA ASP A 45 -1.37 27.81 2.60
C ASP A 45 -0.07 27.04 2.67
N GLN A 46 0.92 27.48 1.92
CA GLN A 46 2.26 26.87 1.92
C GLN A 46 3.29 27.89 2.36
N THR A 47 4.16 27.48 3.26
CA THR A 47 5.26 28.30 3.76
C THR A 47 6.52 27.47 3.93
N VAL A 48 7.65 27.96 3.44
CA VAL A 48 8.96 27.37 3.72
C VAL A 48 9.61 28.18 4.85
N LEU A 49 9.96 27.51 5.94
CA LEU A 49 10.63 28.11 7.07
C LEU A 49 12.11 28.38 6.75
N GLU A 50 12.75 29.26 7.52
CA GLU A 50 14.17 29.60 7.34
C GLU A 50 15.11 28.39 7.46
N ASN A 51 14.72 27.39 8.29
CA ASN A 51 15.45 26.14 8.43
C ASN A 51 15.15 25.10 7.33
N GLY A 52 14.34 25.43 6.31
CA GLY A 52 14.06 24.61 5.13
C GLY A 52 12.87 23.68 5.26
N LEU A 53 12.20 23.60 6.43
CA LEU A 53 10.96 22.84 6.58
C LEU A 53 9.84 23.49 5.78
N THR A 54 9.05 22.68 5.06
CA THR A 54 7.87 23.16 4.34
C THR A 54 6.60 22.83 5.11
N LEU A 55 5.80 23.86 5.39
CA LEU A 55 4.49 23.77 6.03
C LEU A 55 3.36 23.88 5.01
N TYR A 56 2.31 23.10 5.20
CA TYR A 56 1.05 23.15 4.47
C TYR A 56 -0.08 23.25 5.48
N LEU A 57 -0.91 24.28 5.39
CA LEU A 57 -1.99 24.55 6.34
C LEU A 57 -3.34 24.59 5.62
N LEU A 58 -4.32 23.90 6.18
CA LEU A 58 -5.69 23.88 5.69
C LEU A 58 -6.68 24.03 6.86
N GLU A 59 -7.40 25.17 6.91
CA GLU A 59 -8.49 25.34 7.87
C GLU A 59 -9.67 24.44 7.53
N ASP A 60 -10.17 23.73 8.54
CA ASP A 60 -11.36 22.90 8.46
C ASP A 60 -12.09 22.91 9.82
N HIS A 61 -13.25 23.60 9.85
CA HIS A 61 -14.06 23.79 11.05
C HIS A 61 -15.22 22.81 11.17
N GLU A 62 -15.20 21.71 10.39
CA GLU A 62 -16.27 20.70 10.42
C GLU A 62 -16.27 19.92 11.73
N LEU A 63 -15.08 19.61 12.25
CA LEU A 63 -14.91 18.93 13.53
C LEU A 63 -13.90 19.70 14.41
N PRO A 64 -14.07 19.70 15.75
CA PRO A 64 -13.15 20.37 16.66
C PRO A 64 -11.85 19.58 16.86
N THR A 65 -11.18 19.22 15.78
CA THR A 65 -9.98 18.42 15.78
C THR A 65 -8.87 19.07 14.97
N ILE A 66 -7.62 18.75 15.31
CA ILE A 66 -6.44 19.13 14.54
C ILE A 66 -5.63 17.85 14.26
N SER A 67 -5.20 17.68 13.02
CA SER A 67 -4.32 16.61 12.60
C SER A 67 -3.10 17.17 11.90
N LEU A 68 -1.94 16.62 12.23
CA LEU A 68 -0.65 16.89 11.61
C LEU A 68 -0.15 15.61 10.96
N TYR A 69 0.30 15.71 9.72
CA TYR A 69 1.00 14.66 9.01
C TYR A 69 2.33 15.20 8.51
N GLY A 70 3.42 14.48 8.78
CA GLY A 70 4.76 14.87 8.34
C GLY A 70 5.43 13.75 7.54
N LEU A 71 6.15 14.13 6.49
CA LEU A 71 7.03 13.25 5.71
C LEU A 71 8.49 13.61 5.97
N VAL A 72 9.36 12.61 5.99
CA VAL A 72 10.81 12.75 6.19
C VAL A 72 11.55 12.04 5.06
N ARG A 73 12.53 12.70 4.45
CA ARG A 73 13.34 12.15 3.34
C ARG A 73 14.41 11.19 3.84
N PHE A 74 14.13 9.92 3.74
CA PHE A 74 15.05 8.78 3.76
C PHE A 74 14.43 7.61 3.00
N ASN A 75 15.20 6.61 2.68
CA ASN A 75 14.70 5.45 1.92
C ASN A 75 15.44 4.15 2.33
N VAL A 76 15.02 3.02 1.80
CA VAL A 76 15.62 1.69 2.09
C VAL A 76 17.12 1.61 1.80
N GLY A 77 17.68 2.52 0.98
CA GLY A 77 19.12 2.63 0.76
C GLY A 77 19.89 3.14 1.98
N ASP A 78 19.20 3.70 2.98
CA ASP A 78 19.79 4.13 4.24
C ASP A 78 20.02 2.98 5.23
N GLU A 79 19.49 1.78 4.94
CA GLU A 79 19.75 0.59 5.73
C GLU A 79 20.99 -0.16 5.20
N PRO A 80 22.07 -0.33 6.01
CA PRO A 80 23.17 -1.23 5.67
C PRO A 80 22.66 -2.67 5.44
N ALA A 81 23.29 -3.40 4.54
CA ALA A 81 22.86 -4.75 4.17
C ALA A 81 22.87 -5.76 5.35
N ASP A 82 23.74 -5.52 6.33
CA ASP A 82 23.86 -6.31 7.56
C ASP A 82 22.94 -5.83 8.69
N LYS A 83 22.20 -4.71 8.50
CA LYS A 83 21.31 -4.08 9.51
C LYS A 83 19.92 -3.80 8.94
N ILE A 84 19.40 -4.69 8.10
CA ILE A 84 18.04 -4.59 7.55
C ILE A 84 17.03 -4.66 8.70
N GLY A 85 16.12 -3.70 8.76
CA GLY A 85 15.19 -3.48 9.86
C GLY A 85 15.54 -2.25 10.72
N LEU A 86 16.68 -1.57 10.43
CA LEU A 86 17.12 -0.38 11.16
C LEU A 86 16.08 0.77 11.09
N ILE A 87 15.53 1.04 9.91
CA ILE A 87 14.49 2.07 9.73
C ILE A 87 13.26 1.77 10.60
N SER A 88 12.75 0.55 10.48
CA SER A 88 11.56 0.12 11.22
C SER A 88 11.79 0.11 12.74
N LEU A 89 12.94 -0.38 13.18
CA LEU A 89 13.31 -0.43 14.59
C LEU A 89 13.49 0.98 15.16
N SER A 90 14.24 1.86 14.47
CA SER A 90 14.48 3.24 14.88
C SER A 90 13.18 4.02 15.05
N THR A 91 12.32 4.03 14.03
CA THR A 91 11.06 4.78 14.07
C THR A 91 10.07 4.23 15.10
N SER A 92 10.02 2.90 15.27
CA SER A 92 9.19 2.26 16.29
C SER A 92 9.65 2.61 17.71
N VAL A 93 10.98 2.54 17.97
CA VAL A 93 11.53 2.84 19.31
C VAL A 93 11.49 4.33 19.60
N MET A 94 11.64 5.23 18.62
CA MET A 94 11.41 6.67 18.82
C MET A 94 10.05 6.92 19.48
N ARG A 95 8.99 6.22 19.02
CA ARG A 95 7.64 6.40 19.56
C ARG A 95 7.43 5.68 20.90
N THR A 96 7.86 4.42 20.99
CA THR A 96 7.56 3.56 22.15
C THR A 96 8.58 3.61 23.25
N GLY A 97 9.79 4.07 22.94
CA GLY A 97 10.91 4.19 23.90
C GLY A 97 10.83 5.42 24.79
N GLY A 98 9.98 6.38 24.44
CA GLY A 98 9.91 7.65 25.15
C GLY A 98 11.03 8.60 24.79
N THR A 99 11.18 9.63 25.60
CA THR A 99 12.12 10.74 25.41
C THR A 99 13.08 10.83 26.60
N THR A 100 14.05 11.73 26.53
CA THR A 100 14.96 12.01 27.65
C THR A 100 14.24 12.57 28.89
N THR A 101 12.98 13.01 28.75
CA THR A 101 12.18 13.64 29.82
C THR A 101 10.98 12.80 30.26
N ARG A 102 10.52 11.85 29.45
CA ARG A 102 9.30 11.05 29.71
C ARG A 102 9.51 9.60 29.24
N SER A 103 9.03 8.65 30.04
CA SER A 103 8.99 7.26 29.58
C SER A 103 7.98 7.05 28.46
N GLY A 104 8.13 5.99 27.66
CA GLY A 104 7.12 5.63 26.63
C GLY A 104 5.75 5.35 27.24
N ASP A 105 5.73 4.68 28.39
CA ASP A 105 4.49 4.33 29.09
C ASP A 105 3.77 5.58 29.66
N ASP A 106 4.51 6.59 30.12
CA ASP A 106 3.92 7.88 30.55
C ASP A 106 3.35 8.65 29.36
N ILE A 107 4.05 8.61 28.21
CA ILE A 107 3.53 9.21 26.96
C ILE A 107 2.23 8.52 26.53
N ASP A 108 2.18 7.19 26.56
CA ASP A 108 0.96 6.43 26.20
C ASP A 108 -0.20 6.80 27.12
N LEU A 109 0.02 6.82 28.44
CA LEU A 109 -0.99 7.20 29.40
C LEU A 109 -1.47 8.66 29.22
N GLU A 110 -0.55 9.58 28.91
CA GLU A 110 -0.91 10.99 28.66
C GLU A 110 -1.75 11.13 27.38
N LEU A 111 -1.36 10.47 26.27
CA LEU A 111 -2.10 10.47 25.01
C LEU A 111 -3.51 9.87 25.18
N ASP A 112 -3.62 8.78 25.92
CA ASP A 112 -4.95 8.17 26.21
C ASP A 112 -5.86 9.16 26.97
N ARG A 113 -5.34 9.87 27.96
CA ARG A 113 -6.11 10.90 28.72
C ARG A 113 -6.51 12.09 27.85
N LEU A 114 -5.70 12.42 26.84
CA LEU A 114 -5.97 13.53 25.92
C LEU A 114 -6.87 13.10 24.75
N ALA A 115 -7.21 11.82 24.61
CA ALA A 115 -7.81 11.23 23.42
C ALA A 115 -7.03 11.63 22.15
N ALA A 116 -5.69 11.58 22.24
CA ALA A 116 -4.75 12.04 21.22
C ALA A 116 -3.92 10.89 20.66
N GLY A 117 -3.46 11.04 19.43
CA GLY A 117 -2.59 10.10 18.76
C GLY A 117 -1.29 10.77 18.32
N VAL A 118 -0.15 10.11 18.55
CA VAL A 118 1.16 10.50 18.02
C VAL A 118 1.87 9.26 17.52
N GLY A 119 2.48 9.33 16.35
CA GLY A 119 3.23 8.20 15.79
C GLY A 119 4.41 8.62 14.93
N VAL A 120 5.36 7.69 14.78
CA VAL A 120 6.50 7.78 13.86
C VAL A 120 6.61 6.46 13.13
N SER A 121 6.86 6.50 11.84
CA SER A 121 6.97 5.32 10.98
C SER A 121 8.09 5.47 9.96
N GLY A 122 8.57 4.34 9.44
CA GLY A 122 9.52 4.31 8.35
C GLY A 122 9.04 3.37 7.25
N GLY A 123 9.22 3.80 6.01
CA GLY A 123 8.85 3.06 4.81
C GLY A 123 9.99 2.92 3.83
N THR A 124 9.67 2.39 2.64
CA THR A 124 10.62 2.12 1.56
C THR A 124 11.20 3.41 0.96
N SER A 125 10.37 4.44 0.77
CA SER A 125 10.72 5.68 0.07
C SER A 125 10.71 6.91 0.96
N SER A 126 10.20 6.81 2.19
CA SER A 126 10.10 7.93 3.13
C SER A 126 9.86 7.46 4.56
N GLY A 127 10.11 8.34 5.52
CA GLY A 127 9.54 8.24 6.85
C GLY A 127 8.30 9.11 7.00
N GLY A 128 7.56 8.88 8.07
CA GLY A 128 6.41 9.68 8.42
C GLY A 128 6.26 9.86 9.92
N PHE A 129 5.59 10.93 10.31
CA PHE A 129 5.13 11.14 11.67
C PHE A 129 3.76 11.81 11.66
N TYR A 130 2.98 11.59 12.70
CA TYR A 130 1.66 12.20 12.81
C TYR A 130 1.34 12.60 14.25
N ALA A 131 0.43 13.55 14.37
CA ALA A 131 -0.23 13.90 15.62
C ALA A 131 -1.69 14.25 15.34
N SER A 132 -2.60 13.85 16.24
CA SER A 132 -4.02 14.20 16.13
C SER A 132 -4.63 14.33 17.51
N SER A 133 -5.47 15.33 17.70
CA SER A 133 -6.21 15.53 18.95
C SER A 133 -7.40 16.48 18.76
N LEU A 134 -8.21 16.64 19.81
CA LEU A 134 -9.12 17.76 19.93
C LEU A 134 -8.33 19.09 20.00
N VAL A 135 -8.95 20.17 19.51
CA VAL A 135 -8.37 21.53 19.53
C VAL A 135 -7.83 21.92 20.91
N GLU A 136 -8.61 21.65 21.96
CA GLU A 136 -8.25 21.97 23.35
C GLU A 136 -6.98 21.26 23.83
N GLN A 137 -6.63 20.13 23.22
CA GLN A 137 -5.48 19.30 23.63
C GLN A 137 -4.29 19.47 22.68
N TRP A 138 -4.44 20.27 21.62
CA TRP A 138 -3.45 20.37 20.54
C TRP A 138 -2.06 20.77 21.02
N ASP A 139 -1.97 21.77 21.88
CA ASP A 139 -0.67 22.26 22.37
C ASP A 139 0.13 21.19 23.13
N LYS A 140 -0.55 20.38 23.93
CA LYS A 140 0.07 19.26 24.64
C LYS A 140 0.48 18.16 23.67
N THR A 141 -0.40 17.81 22.73
CA THR A 141 -0.13 16.79 21.73
C THR A 141 1.04 17.15 20.82
N LEU A 142 1.10 18.40 20.37
CA LEU A 142 2.20 18.92 19.58
C LEU A 142 3.50 18.92 20.41
N SER A 143 3.46 19.28 21.69
CA SER A 143 4.62 19.22 22.58
C SER A 143 5.16 17.79 22.74
N ILE A 144 4.28 16.79 22.86
CA ILE A 144 4.68 15.37 22.91
C ILE A 144 5.33 14.94 21.60
N LEU A 145 4.73 15.27 20.45
CA LEU A 145 5.33 14.97 19.14
C LEU A 145 6.71 15.58 19.02
N MET A 146 6.86 16.86 19.37
CA MET A 146 8.14 17.56 19.27
C MET A 146 9.22 17.00 20.19
N ASP A 147 8.84 16.53 21.38
CA ASP A 147 9.78 15.88 22.29
C ASP A 147 10.25 14.52 21.71
N ILE A 148 9.34 13.73 21.14
CA ILE A 148 9.67 12.49 20.43
C ILE A 148 10.61 12.74 19.25
N LEU A 149 10.36 13.79 18.45
CA LEU A 149 11.17 14.10 17.27
C LEU A 149 12.54 14.68 17.64
N LYS A 150 12.67 15.40 18.76
CA LYS A 150 13.92 16.06 19.19
C LYS A 150 14.78 15.20 20.10
N ASN A 151 14.18 14.50 21.03
CA ASN A 151 14.85 13.93 22.19
C ASN A 151 14.52 12.44 22.42
N PRO A 152 14.46 11.57 21.40
CA PRO A 152 14.16 10.16 21.63
C PRO A 152 15.22 9.50 22.51
N ALA A 153 14.80 8.73 23.51
CA ALA A 153 15.73 8.15 24.50
C ALA A 153 16.40 6.86 24.03
N PHE A 154 15.77 6.10 23.17
CA PHE A 154 16.23 4.77 22.71
C PHE A 154 16.68 3.85 23.86
N PRO A 155 15.82 3.55 24.87
CA PRO A 155 16.20 2.70 25.98
C PRO A 155 16.39 1.25 25.53
N GLU A 156 17.40 0.56 26.07
CA GLU A 156 17.80 -0.79 25.67
C GLU A 156 16.69 -1.83 25.85
N ASP A 157 15.89 -1.73 26.90
CA ASP A 157 14.78 -2.65 27.17
C ASP A 157 13.69 -2.55 26.09
N LYS A 158 13.37 -1.35 25.61
CA LYS A 158 12.40 -1.16 24.52
C LYS A 158 12.97 -1.57 23.16
N ILE A 159 14.27 -1.38 22.93
CA ILE A 159 14.96 -1.91 21.74
C ILE A 159 14.86 -3.44 21.73
N GLU A 160 15.22 -4.08 22.84
CA GLU A 160 15.17 -5.54 22.92
C GLU A 160 13.73 -6.08 22.78
N LEU A 161 12.75 -5.40 23.38
CA LEU A 161 11.34 -5.76 23.19
C LEU A 161 10.94 -5.73 21.68
N LYS A 162 11.34 -4.70 20.96
CA LYS A 162 11.06 -4.58 19.50
C LYS A 162 11.83 -5.60 18.67
N LYS A 163 13.04 -5.98 19.08
CA LYS A 163 13.78 -7.09 18.47
C LYS A 163 13.06 -8.44 18.69
N ILE A 164 12.52 -8.68 19.89
CA ILE A 164 11.71 -9.87 20.18
C ILE A 164 10.47 -9.93 19.28
N GLU A 165 9.75 -8.81 19.12
CA GLU A 165 8.63 -8.72 18.20
C GLU A 165 9.04 -9.01 16.75
N ALA A 166 10.19 -8.47 16.30
CA ALA A 166 10.73 -8.73 14.97
C ALA A 166 11.10 -10.20 14.78
N ARG A 167 11.78 -10.82 15.75
CA ARG A 167 12.09 -12.27 15.73
C ARG A 167 10.81 -13.12 15.65
N SER A 168 9.76 -12.74 16.38
CA SER A 168 8.46 -13.42 16.30
C SER A 168 7.82 -13.30 14.92
N LYS A 169 7.90 -12.14 14.26
CA LYS A 169 7.44 -11.97 12.87
C LYS A 169 8.26 -12.82 11.90
N ILE A 170 9.59 -12.86 12.06
CA ILE A 170 10.48 -13.68 11.23
C ILE A 170 10.12 -15.16 11.38
N SER A 171 9.90 -15.68 12.60
CA SER A 171 9.57 -17.08 12.85
C SER A 171 8.27 -17.52 12.17
N ARG A 172 7.32 -16.61 11.97
CA ARG A 172 5.99 -16.88 11.38
C ARG A 172 5.88 -16.49 9.92
N ARG A 173 6.95 -15.97 9.30
CA ARG A 173 6.86 -15.42 7.92
C ARG A 173 6.54 -16.46 6.85
N ASN A 174 6.58 -17.75 7.19
CA ASN A 174 6.24 -18.86 6.31
C ASN A 174 4.92 -19.57 6.67
N ASP A 175 4.09 -18.95 7.51
CA ASP A 175 2.80 -19.51 7.89
C ASP A 175 1.76 -19.36 6.78
N GLU A 176 1.74 -18.20 6.08
CA GLU A 176 0.71 -17.85 5.12
C GLU A 176 1.22 -17.94 3.67
N PRO A 177 0.55 -18.72 2.78
CA PRO A 177 1.02 -18.95 1.41
C PRO A 177 1.17 -17.68 0.55
N PHE A 178 0.20 -16.77 0.61
CA PHE A 178 0.21 -15.57 -0.23
C PHE A 178 1.36 -14.61 0.12
N PRO A 179 1.60 -14.24 1.39
CA PRO A 179 2.76 -13.44 1.78
C PRO A 179 4.11 -14.07 1.40
N ILE A 180 4.23 -15.40 1.47
CA ILE A 180 5.44 -16.11 1.03
C ILE A 180 5.65 -15.89 -0.47
N ALA A 181 4.61 -16.15 -1.28
CA ALA A 181 4.69 -16.03 -2.73
C ALA A 181 5.04 -14.59 -3.15
N VAL A 182 4.43 -13.58 -2.52
CA VAL A 182 4.72 -12.16 -2.79
C VAL A 182 6.16 -11.82 -2.42
N ARG A 183 6.64 -12.20 -1.25
CA ARG A 183 8.01 -11.96 -0.81
C ARG A 183 9.04 -12.53 -1.79
N GLU A 184 8.87 -13.78 -2.17
CA GLU A 184 9.80 -14.43 -3.08
C GLU A 184 9.65 -13.88 -4.51
N PHE A 185 8.46 -13.45 -4.92
CA PHE A 185 8.25 -12.77 -6.19
C PHE A 185 9.01 -11.43 -6.28
N PHE A 186 9.04 -10.65 -5.21
CA PHE A 186 9.83 -9.42 -5.14
C PHE A 186 11.32 -9.71 -5.32
N LYS A 187 11.84 -10.77 -4.69
CA LYS A 187 13.24 -11.22 -4.90
C LYS A 187 13.51 -11.67 -6.33
N VAL A 188 12.55 -12.34 -6.96
CA VAL A 188 12.67 -12.81 -8.35
C VAL A 188 12.66 -11.64 -9.33
N VAL A 189 11.94 -10.56 -9.05
CA VAL A 189 11.82 -9.39 -9.93
C VAL A 189 12.93 -8.38 -9.70
N TYR A 190 13.15 -7.95 -8.45
CA TYR A 190 14.16 -6.94 -8.13
C TYR A 190 15.58 -7.51 -7.95
N GLY A 191 15.69 -8.82 -7.72
CA GLY A 191 16.93 -9.46 -7.27
C GLY A 191 17.02 -9.56 -5.74
N PRO A 192 17.60 -10.66 -5.20
CA PRO A 192 17.63 -10.92 -3.77
C PRO A 192 18.42 -9.87 -2.96
N ASP A 193 19.42 -9.25 -3.60
CA ASP A 193 20.28 -8.24 -2.97
C ASP A 193 19.76 -6.81 -3.12
N SER A 194 18.67 -6.63 -3.89
CA SER A 194 18.06 -5.33 -4.08
C SER A 194 17.51 -4.75 -2.76
N PRO A 195 17.74 -3.48 -2.46
CA PRO A 195 17.13 -2.82 -1.30
C PRO A 195 15.61 -2.99 -1.23
N TYR A 196 14.95 -3.12 -2.37
CA TYR A 196 13.49 -3.26 -2.48
C TYR A 196 12.97 -4.68 -2.25
N ALA A 197 13.88 -5.68 -2.19
CA ALA A 197 13.53 -7.08 -1.97
C ALA A 197 14.16 -7.71 -0.72
N ARG A 198 15.05 -6.97 -0.04
CA ARG A 198 15.66 -7.43 1.22
C ARG A 198 14.62 -7.51 2.34
N HIS A 199 14.83 -8.45 3.24
CA HIS A 199 13.97 -8.64 4.39
C HIS A 199 14.79 -8.73 5.67
N THR A 200 14.17 -8.34 6.79
CA THR A 200 14.74 -8.52 8.13
C THR A 200 14.96 -10.00 8.42
N GLU A 201 16.16 -10.33 8.86
CA GLU A 201 16.57 -11.67 9.29
C GLU A 201 16.99 -11.64 10.76
N TYR A 202 17.11 -12.80 11.42
CA TYR A 202 17.63 -12.86 12.78
C TYR A 202 18.99 -12.17 12.90
N ALA A 203 19.91 -12.48 11.99
CA ALA A 203 21.25 -11.89 12.00
C ALA A 203 21.21 -10.37 11.82
N THR A 204 20.37 -9.82 10.92
CA THR A 204 20.32 -8.38 10.66
C THR A 204 19.70 -7.61 11.82
N ILE A 205 18.62 -8.12 12.42
CA ILE A 205 17.97 -7.46 13.55
C ILE A 205 18.86 -7.51 14.82
N ASP A 206 19.59 -8.61 15.02
CA ASP A 206 20.50 -8.77 16.15
C ASP A 206 21.73 -7.86 16.04
N ALA A 207 22.21 -7.58 14.83
CA ALA A 207 23.34 -6.69 14.57
C ALA A 207 23.05 -5.21 14.84
N ILE A 208 21.77 -4.80 14.89
CA ILE A 208 21.40 -3.40 15.15
C ILE A 208 21.64 -3.07 16.62
N THR A 209 22.38 -2.00 16.87
CA THR A 209 22.70 -1.48 18.20
C THR A 209 21.92 -0.21 18.52
N ARG A 210 21.92 0.19 19.80
CA ARG A 210 21.37 1.48 20.22
C ARG A 210 22.04 2.67 19.50
N ASP A 211 23.35 2.59 19.31
CA ASP A 211 24.11 3.66 18.63
C ASP A 211 23.70 3.79 17.16
N ASP A 212 23.30 2.70 16.51
CA ASP A 212 22.76 2.76 15.15
C ASP A 212 21.44 3.55 15.08
N LEU A 213 20.55 3.36 16.08
CA LEU A 213 19.29 4.11 16.16
C LEU A 213 19.55 5.60 16.38
N ILE A 214 20.49 5.93 17.29
CA ILE A 214 20.89 7.32 17.55
C ILE A 214 21.49 7.95 16.29
N ALA A 215 22.38 7.24 15.61
CA ALA A 215 23.01 7.72 14.38
C ALA A 215 21.99 7.91 13.25
N PHE A 216 21.03 6.98 13.12
CA PHE A 216 19.94 7.08 12.15
C PHE A 216 19.07 8.32 12.41
N HIS A 217 18.64 8.53 13.65
CA HIS A 217 17.88 9.71 14.04
C HIS A 217 18.66 11.00 13.75
N ALA A 218 19.91 11.08 14.22
CA ALA A 218 20.77 12.25 14.03
C ALA A 218 21.06 12.56 12.54
N LYS A 219 21.03 11.56 11.67
CA LYS A 219 21.24 11.72 10.21
C LYS A 219 19.99 12.19 9.47
N HIS A 220 18.78 11.78 9.89
CA HIS A 220 17.60 11.90 9.05
C HIS A 220 16.55 12.89 9.55
N PHE A 221 16.41 13.11 10.85
CA PHE A 221 15.33 13.93 11.42
C PHE A 221 15.69 15.41 11.48
N HIS A 222 15.89 16.02 10.31
CA HIS A 222 16.22 17.43 10.13
C HIS A 222 15.12 18.18 9.36
N PRO A 223 14.87 19.47 9.69
CA PRO A 223 13.75 20.23 9.14
C PRO A 223 13.75 20.36 7.61
N GLU A 224 14.91 20.53 6.97
CA GLU A 224 15.03 20.64 5.51
C GLU A 224 14.70 19.33 4.77
N ARG A 225 14.54 18.23 5.50
CA ARG A 225 14.08 16.94 4.99
C ARG A 225 12.61 16.68 5.23
N MET A 226 11.93 17.62 5.87
CA MET A 226 10.55 17.44 6.32
C MET A 226 9.57 18.30 5.52
N MET A 227 8.44 17.71 5.19
CA MET A 227 7.22 18.41 4.79
C MET A 227 6.14 18.09 5.80
N VAL A 228 5.45 19.13 6.30
CA VAL A 228 4.46 19.00 7.37
C VAL A 228 3.14 19.60 6.92
N ALA A 229 2.09 18.80 6.91
CA ALA A 229 0.72 19.23 6.66
C ALA A 229 -0.05 19.31 7.98
N VAL A 230 -0.84 20.36 8.18
CA VAL A 230 -1.75 20.48 9.31
C VAL A 230 -3.13 20.89 8.81
N ILE A 231 -4.12 20.15 9.24
CA ILE A 231 -5.53 20.40 8.92
C ILE A 231 -6.36 20.36 10.19
N GLY A 232 -7.40 21.18 10.25
CA GLY A 232 -8.38 21.15 11.33
C GLY A 232 -8.92 22.51 11.72
N ASP A 233 -9.53 22.54 12.90
CA ASP A 233 -10.20 23.72 13.43
C ASP A 233 -9.20 24.68 14.09
N PHE A 234 -8.63 25.55 13.27
CA PHE A 234 -7.70 26.62 13.69
C PHE A 234 -7.75 27.80 12.72
N LYS A 235 -7.14 28.92 13.10
CA LYS A 235 -6.85 30.05 12.20
C LYS A 235 -5.46 29.90 11.59
N ILE A 236 -5.35 30.05 10.28
CA ILE A 236 -4.07 29.88 9.54
C ILE A 236 -2.95 30.69 10.16
N ASP A 237 -3.16 31.99 10.39
CA ASP A 237 -2.11 32.88 10.90
C ASP A 237 -1.61 32.47 12.29
N GLU A 238 -2.52 32.04 13.18
CA GLU A 238 -2.20 31.60 14.54
C GLU A 238 -1.41 30.28 14.48
N MET A 239 -1.90 29.31 13.71
CA MET A 239 -1.24 28.01 13.55
C MET A 239 0.13 28.15 12.87
N LYS A 240 0.23 28.97 11.84
CA LYS A 240 1.48 29.26 11.15
C LYS A 240 2.52 29.82 12.10
N LYS A 241 2.15 30.81 12.93
CA LYS A 241 3.02 31.36 13.96
C LYS A 241 3.48 30.27 14.94
N LYS A 242 2.54 29.50 15.49
CA LYS A 242 2.81 28.40 16.42
C LYS A 242 3.79 27.38 15.85
N LEU A 243 3.55 26.91 14.61
CA LEU A 243 4.40 25.92 13.97
C LEU A 243 5.77 26.50 13.60
N THR A 244 5.83 27.78 13.20
CA THR A 244 7.11 28.46 12.95
C THR A 244 7.96 28.55 14.22
N GLU A 245 7.36 28.88 15.36
CA GLU A 245 8.06 28.89 16.65
C GLU A 245 8.49 27.48 17.09
N THR A 246 7.62 26.48 16.86
CA THR A 246 7.84 25.09 17.31
C THR A 246 8.88 24.36 16.47
N PHE A 247 8.74 24.39 15.15
CA PHE A 247 9.65 23.70 14.21
C PHE A 247 10.86 24.56 13.82
N GLY A 248 10.75 25.89 13.88
CA GLY A 248 11.84 26.81 13.54
C GLY A 248 13.08 26.64 14.40
N GLY A 249 12.92 26.15 15.62
CA GLY A 249 14.05 25.83 16.52
C GLY A 249 14.77 24.50 16.23
N LEU A 250 14.35 23.73 15.20
CA LEU A 250 15.07 22.54 14.77
C LEU A 250 16.33 22.92 14.00
N ALA A 251 17.47 22.32 14.39
CA ALA A 251 18.72 22.53 13.70
C ALA A 251 18.74 21.83 12.34
N ARG A 252 19.30 22.51 11.34
CA ARG A 252 19.54 21.91 10.02
C ARG A 252 20.64 20.86 10.11
N GLY A 253 20.53 19.84 9.26
CA GLY A 253 21.59 18.85 9.06
C GLY A 253 22.56 19.27 7.97
N ASP A 254 23.75 18.69 8.01
CA ASP A 254 24.82 18.96 7.05
C ASP A 254 24.87 17.93 5.91
N THR A 255 24.08 16.87 6.02
CA THR A 255 24.13 15.75 5.08
C THR A 255 22.98 15.84 4.07
N PRO A 256 23.22 15.76 2.76
CA PRO A 256 22.14 15.71 1.76
C PRO A 256 21.30 14.41 1.93
N PRO A 257 20.05 14.39 1.47
CA PRO A 257 19.23 13.18 1.42
C PRO A 257 19.95 12.08 0.62
N SER A 258 19.80 10.84 1.05
CA SER A 258 20.35 9.69 0.32
C SER A 258 19.70 9.55 -1.05
N LYS A 259 20.48 9.15 -2.04
CA LYS A 259 19.95 8.85 -3.37
C LYS A 259 19.00 7.66 -3.26
N VAL A 260 17.95 7.70 -4.07
CA VAL A 260 17.06 6.55 -4.28
C VAL A 260 17.88 5.45 -4.96
N PRO A 261 17.90 4.23 -4.42
CA PRO A 261 18.60 3.12 -5.06
C PRO A 261 18.06 2.84 -6.46
N GLU A 262 18.94 2.62 -7.40
CA GLU A 262 18.56 2.27 -8.78
C GLU A 262 17.99 0.85 -8.83
N VAL A 263 16.94 0.67 -9.62
CA VAL A 263 16.38 -0.64 -9.94
C VAL A 263 17.01 -1.12 -11.24
N SER A 264 17.48 -2.38 -11.26
CA SER A 264 17.98 -3.04 -12.44
C SER A 264 17.25 -4.36 -12.66
N GLU A 265 17.11 -4.74 -13.94
CA GLU A 265 16.49 -6.01 -14.29
C GLU A 265 17.35 -7.19 -13.79
N TYR A 266 16.74 -8.04 -12.96
CA TYR A 266 17.43 -9.23 -12.44
C TYR A 266 17.21 -10.45 -13.33
N ALA A 267 18.28 -11.16 -13.65
CA ALA A 267 18.25 -12.34 -14.50
C ALA A 267 17.83 -13.62 -13.74
N ALA A 268 16.63 -13.63 -13.18
CA ALA A 268 16.07 -14.80 -12.52
C ALA A 268 15.61 -15.87 -13.52
N ALA A 269 15.46 -17.11 -13.05
CA ALA A 269 14.80 -18.17 -13.81
C ALA A 269 13.37 -17.75 -14.19
N LYS A 270 12.89 -18.23 -15.35
CA LYS A 270 11.52 -17.91 -15.80
C LYS A 270 10.46 -18.48 -14.89
N VAL A 271 10.64 -19.70 -14.40
CA VAL A 271 9.72 -20.41 -13.50
C VAL A 271 10.38 -20.68 -12.17
N ASN A 272 9.73 -20.27 -11.09
CA ASN A 272 10.23 -20.38 -9.73
C ASN A 272 9.16 -21.09 -8.88
N LEU A 273 9.53 -22.23 -8.29
CA LEU A 273 8.63 -23.07 -7.52
C LEU A 273 8.97 -23.01 -6.03
N ILE A 274 7.98 -22.72 -5.22
CA ILE A 274 8.00 -22.85 -3.76
C ILE A 274 7.16 -24.06 -3.42
N ALA A 275 7.81 -25.21 -3.18
CA ALA A 275 7.11 -26.42 -2.79
C ALA A 275 6.65 -26.32 -1.32
N LYS A 276 5.33 -26.46 -1.10
CA LYS A 276 4.72 -26.45 0.22
C LYS A 276 3.62 -27.51 0.27
N ASP A 277 3.89 -28.63 0.98
CA ASP A 277 3.04 -29.82 0.95
C ASP A 277 1.81 -29.72 1.87
N ASP A 278 1.80 -28.75 2.78
CA ASP A 278 0.72 -28.51 3.75
C ASP A 278 -0.37 -27.54 3.25
N VAL A 279 -0.40 -27.27 1.92
CA VAL A 279 -1.41 -26.43 1.29
C VAL A 279 -2.23 -27.20 0.27
N ASN A 280 -3.50 -26.81 0.09
CA ASN A 280 -4.41 -27.37 -0.91
C ASN A 280 -4.73 -26.40 -2.07
N GLN A 281 -4.12 -25.23 -2.03
CA GLN A 281 -4.23 -24.21 -3.07
C GLN A 281 -2.84 -23.79 -3.53
N SER A 282 -2.75 -23.43 -4.80
CA SER A 282 -1.58 -22.79 -5.36
C SER A 282 -1.76 -21.28 -5.42
N VAL A 283 -0.72 -20.53 -5.08
CA VAL A 283 -0.60 -19.10 -5.35
C VAL A 283 0.30 -18.93 -6.56
N ILE A 284 -0.21 -18.29 -7.59
CA ILE A 284 0.49 -18.03 -8.85
C ILE A 284 0.68 -16.54 -9.00
N LEU A 285 1.92 -16.10 -9.20
CA LEU A 285 2.30 -14.72 -9.53
C LEU A 285 3.10 -14.72 -10.84
N ILE A 286 2.71 -13.86 -11.77
CA ILE A 286 3.40 -13.70 -13.06
C ILE A 286 3.64 -12.21 -13.27
N GLY A 287 4.88 -11.82 -13.59
CA GLY A 287 5.18 -10.42 -13.84
C GLY A 287 6.65 -10.11 -14.05
N HIS A 288 6.94 -8.82 -14.06
CA HIS A 288 8.26 -8.22 -14.27
C HIS A 288 8.32 -6.83 -13.63
N LEU A 289 9.41 -6.08 -13.84
CA LEU A 289 9.49 -4.69 -13.43
C LEU A 289 8.35 -3.87 -14.05
N GLY A 290 7.76 -3.01 -13.28
CA GLY A 290 6.69 -2.10 -13.68
C GLY A 290 7.22 -0.78 -14.24
N GLY A 291 6.74 0.34 -13.72
CA GLY A 291 7.11 1.66 -14.19
C GLY A 291 7.20 2.70 -13.08
N LEU A 292 7.28 3.95 -13.52
CA LEU A 292 7.23 5.15 -12.68
C LEU A 292 5.98 5.96 -13.00
N MET A 293 5.45 6.68 -12.03
CA MET A 293 4.29 7.56 -12.22
C MET A 293 4.59 8.76 -13.14
N ASN A 294 5.87 9.13 -13.32
CA ASN A 294 6.29 10.16 -14.26
C ASN A 294 6.45 9.66 -15.70
N ASN A 295 6.15 8.38 -15.97
CA ASN A 295 6.15 7.83 -17.31
C ASN A 295 5.07 8.54 -18.16
N PRO A 296 5.39 9.01 -19.39
CA PRO A 296 4.39 9.62 -20.27
C PRO A 296 3.17 8.74 -20.54
N ASP A 297 3.32 7.43 -20.47
CA ASP A 297 2.26 6.45 -20.69
C ASP A 297 1.51 6.04 -19.42
N TYR A 298 1.82 6.65 -18.27
CA TYR A 298 1.25 6.30 -16.97
C TYR A 298 -0.28 6.17 -17.00
N PHE A 299 -0.98 7.14 -17.57
CA PHE A 299 -2.46 7.14 -17.60
C PHE A 299 -3.05 6.04 -18.46
N ALA A 300 -2.40 5.73 -19.59
CA ALA A 300 -2.81 4.60 -20.44
C ALA A 300 -2.52 3.25 -19.75
N LEU A 301 -1.42 3.15 -19.00
CA LEU A 301 -1.07 1.99 -18.19
C LEU A 301 -2.08 1.77 -17.06
N GLU A 302 -2.57 2.81 -16.41
CA GLU A 302 -3.62 2.71 -15.39
C GLU A 302 -4.94 2.18 -15.97
N VAL A 303 -5.35 2.66 -17.14
CA VAL A 303 -6.54 2.13 -17.83
C VAL A 303 -6.32 0.67 -18.26
N MET A 304 -5.17 0.35 -18.86
CA MET A 304 -4.78 -1.01 -19.22
C MET A 304 -4.85 -1.95 -18.01
N ASN A 305 -4.32 -1.51 -16.87
CA ASN A 305 -4.35 -2.26 -15.62
C ASN A 305 -5.79 -2.57 -15.17
N ASN A 306 -6.68 -1.57 -15.22
CA ASN A 306 -8.10 -1.78 -14.86
C ASN A 306 -8.82 -2.72 -15.83
N VAL A 307 -8.46 -2.72 -17.11
CA VAL A 307 -8.99 -3.71 -18.08
C VAL A 307 -8.53 -5.12 -17.73
N LEU A 308 -7.23 -5.31 -17.40
CA LEU A 308 -6.67 -6.66 -17.22
C LEU A 308 -6.96 -7.22 -15.83
N GLY A 309 -6.56 -6.55 -14.75
CA GLY A 309 -6.56 -7.12 -13.40
C GLY A 309 -7.08 -6.22 -12.28
N GLY A 310 -7.44 -4.97 -12.57
CA GLY A 310 -7.68 -3.92 -11.57
C GLY A 310 -9.00 -4.01 -10.78
N GLY A 311 -9.76 -5.10 -10.85
CA GLY A 311 -10.99 -5.25 -10.05
C GLY A 311 -12.06 -6.16 -10.66
N PHE A 312 -13.28 -6.10 -10.12
CA PHE A 312 -14.39 -6.97 -10.50
C PHE A 312 -14.84 -6.84 -11.95
N GLY A 313 -14.58 -5.71 -12.61
CA GLY A 313 -14.86 -5.48 -14.03
C GLY A 313 -13.79 -5.99 -14.98
N SER A 314 -12.63 -6.39 -14.48
CA SER A 314 -11.45 -6.78 -15.26
C SER A 314 -11.60 -8.12 -15.97
N ARG A 315 -10.78 -8.34 -17.01
CA ARG A 315 -10.73 -9.61 -17.76
C ARG A 315 -10.37 -10.79 -16.86
N LEU A 316 -9.37 -10.66 -16.00
CA LEU A 316 -8.97 -11.73 -15.08
C LEU A 316 -10.12 -12.14 -14.17
N PHE A 317 -10.87 -11.18 -13.64
CA PHE A 317 -12.02 -11.49 -12.80
C PHE A 317 -13.14 -12.16 -13.57
N LYS A 318 -13.55 -11.61 -14.71
CA LYS A 318 -14.63 -12.14 -15.51
C LYS A 318 -14.28 -13.51 -16.10
N ARG A 319 -13.14 -13.61 -16.80
CA ARG A 319 -12.82 -14.79 -17.63
C ARG A 319 -12.14 -15.89 -16.84
N VAL A 320 -11.22 -15.58 -15.91
CA VAL A 320 -10.48 -16.62 -15.15
C VAL A 320 -11.28 -17.08 -13.93
N ARG A 321 -11.83 -16.13 -13.16
CA ARG A 321 -12.58 -16.48 -11.95
C ARG A 321 -14.02 -16.87 -12.24
N SER A 322 -14.79 -16.03 -12.96
CA SER A 322 -16.23 -16.23 -13.11
C SER A 322 -16.59 -17.25 -14.19
N ASP A 323 -16.06 -17.09 -15.42
CA ASP A 323 -16.45 -17.93 -16.56
C ASP A 323 -15.82 -19.32 -16.50
N GLN A 324 -14.52 -19.39 -16.16
CA GLN A 324 -13.78 -20.65 -16.10
C GLN A 324 -13.84 -21.31 -14.71
N GLY A 325 -14.20 -20.58 -13.66
CA GLY A 325 -14.24 -21.09 -12.29
C GLY A 325 -12.88 -21.60 -11.78
N LEU A 326 -11.77 -21.15 -12.39
CA LEU A 326 -10.44 -21.68 -12.09
C LEU A 326 -9.88 -21.14 -10.76
N ALA A 327 -10.23 -19.92 -10.38
CA ALA A 327 -9.59 -19.25 -9.25
C ALA A 327 -10.61 -18.74 -8.23
N TYR A 328 -10.26 -18.85 -6.96
CA TYR A 328 -11.01 -18.20 -5.88
C TYR A 328 -10.78 -16.69 -5.89
N SER A 329 -9.53 -16.26 -6.06
CA SER A 329 -9.14 -14.86 -6.20
C SER A 329 -8.24 -14.68 -7.41
N VAL A 330 -8.41 -13.55 -8.08
CA VAL A 330 -7.56 -13.07 -9.16
C VAL A 330 -7.20 -11.63 -8.85
N PHE A 331 -6.01 -11.23 -9.22
CA PHE A 331 -5.49 -9.89 -8.96
C PHE A 331 -4.46 -9.52 -10.01
N GLY A 332 -4.25 -8.23 -10.19
CA GLY A 332 -3.22 -7.72 -11.08
C GLY A 332 -3.03 -6.24 -10.90
N ALA A 333 -1.80 -5.80 -11.06
CA ALA A 333 -1.42 -4.40 -11.06
C ALA A 333 -0.23 -4.16 -11.97
N PHE A 334 -0.27 -3.09 -12.73
CA PHE A 334 0.92 -2.49 -13.32
C PHE A 334 1.43 -1.45 -12.34
N GLY A 335 2.33 -1.85 -11.44
CA GLY A 335 2.83 -0.99 -10.38
C GLY A 335 3.68 0.13 -10.94
N SER A 336 3.26 1.37 -10.71
CA SER A 336 4.03 2.57 -11.03
C SER A 336 4.46 3.24 -9.73
N GLY A 337 5.76 3.21 -9.43
CA GLY A 337 6.31 3.82 -8.22
C GLY A 337 6.46 5.34 -8.34
N TYR A 338 6.64 6.00 -7.20
CA TYR A 338 6.92 7.45 -7.17
C TYR A 338 8.36 7.76 -7.56
N ASP A 339 9.31 7.05 -6.98
CA ASP A 339 10.75 7.33 -7.04
C ASP A 339 11.57 6.16 -7.60
N HIS A 340 11.00 4.96 -7.68
CA HIS A 340 11.62 3.78 -8.28
C HIS A 340 10.58 2.96 -9.03
N GLU A 341 11.03 2.12 -9.98
CA GLU A 341 10.13 1.26 -10.73
C GLU A 341 9.41 0.29 -9.81
N GLY A 342 8.08 0.29 -9.90
CA GLY A 342 7.24 -0.68 -9.22
C GLY A 342 7.30 -2.06 -9.86
N ILE A 343 6.37 -2.94 -9.52
CA ILE A 343 6.25 -4.28 -10.08
C ILE A 343 4.96 -4.41 -10.86
N CYS A 344 5.07 -4.84 -12.12
CA CYS A 344 3.93 -5.34 -12.89
C CYS A 344 3.70 -6.80 -12.51
N TYR A 345 2.53 -7.14 -12.00
CA TYR A 345 2.18 -8.52 -11.64
C TYR A 345 0.72 -8.83 -11.90
N PHE A 346 0.48 -10.09 -12.26
CA PHE A 346 -0.85 -10.67 -12.38
C PHE A 346 -0.83 -12.04 -11.72
N GLY A 347 -1.93 -12.44 -11.10
CA GLY A 347 -1.92 -13.69 -10.38
C GLY A 347 -3.29 -14.18 -9.97
N CYS A 348 -3.28 -15.40 -9.41
CA CYS A 348 -4.48 -16.00 -8.86
C CYS A 348 -4.14 -16.97 -7.72
N SER A 349 -5.12 -17.19 -6.85
CA SER A 349 -5.14 -18.34 -5.95
C SER A 349 -6.15 -19.36 -6.49
N THR A 350 -5.68 -20.60 -6.70
CA THR A 350 -6.45 -21.67 -7.31
C THR A 350 -6.27 -22.98 -6.55
N LYS A 351 -7.13 -23.97 -6.77
CA LYS A 351 -6.88 -25.32 -6.29
C LYS A 351 -5.63 -25.88 -6.95
N SER A 352 -4.84 -26.70 -6.23
CA SER A 352 -3.60 -27.30 -6.75
C SER A 352 -3.84 -28.04 -8.09
N GLU A 353 -4.97 -28.73 -8.25
CA GLU A 353 -5.38 -29.44 -9.48
C GLU A 353 -5.70 -28.53 -10.69
N ASN A 354 -5.58 -27.22 -10.56
CA ASN A 354 -5.80 -26.23 -11.61
C ASN A 354 -4.61 -25.30 -11.82
N THR A 355 -3.45 -25.62 -11.24
CA THR A 355 -2.27 -24.74 -11.24
C THR A 355 -1.79 -24.40 -12.65
N VAL A 356 -1.56 -25.41 -13.49
CA VAL A 356 -1.07 -25.23 -14.86
C VAL A 356 -2.13 -24.57 -15.76
N LYS A 357 -3.41 -24.95 -15.60
CA LYS A 357 -4.53 -24.27 -16.28
C LYS A 357 -4.62 -22.80 -15.89
N GLY A 358 -4.43 -22.49 -14.61
CA GLY A 358 -4.41 -21.13 -14.11
C GLY A 358 -3.32 -20.28 -14.77
N ILE A 359 -2.09 -20.81 -14.84
CA ILE A 359 -0.96 -20.13 -15.49
C ILE A 359 -1.28 -19.89 -16.98
N ARG A 360 -1.75 -20.91 -17.70
CA ARG A 360 -2.11 -20.77 -19.12
C ARG A 360 -3.21 -19.73 -19.33
N SER A 361 -4.20 -19.69 -18.43
CA SER A 361 -5.30 -18.71 -18.52
C SER A 361 -4.80 -17.28 -18.31
N LEU A 362 -3.93 -17.05 -17.32
CA LEU A 362 -3.31 -15.74 -17.10
C LEU A 362 -2.49 -15.28 -18.31
N PHE A 363 -1.67 -16.16 -18.90
CA PHE A 363 -0.91 -15.84 -20.11
C PHE A 363 -1.80 -15.52 -21.30
N ARG A 364 -2.90 -16.24 -21.48
CA ARG A 364 -3.87 -15.96 -22.54
C ARG A 364 -4.44 -14.56 -22.44
N GLU A 365 -4.87 -14.15 -21.25
CA GLU A 365 -5.44 -12.81 -21.06
C GLU A 365 -4.43 -11.69 -21.30
N ILE A 366 -3.16 -11.92 -20.91
CA ILE A 366 -2.05 -11.00 -21.20
C ILE A 366 -1.83 -10.89 -22.71
N GLU A 367 -1.78 -12.01 -23.43
CA GLU A 367 -1.52 -12.03 -24.87
C GLU A 367 -2.72 -11.48 -25.67
N ASP A 368 -3.96 -11.79 -25.28
CA ASP A 368 -5.16 -11.24 -25.89
C ASP A 368 -5.18 -9.70 -25.79
N LEU A 369 -4.74 -9.14 -24.65
CA LEU A 369 -4.68 -7.69 -24.47
C LEU A 369 -3.59 -7.04 -25.32
N ARG A 370 -2.50 -7.76 -25.60
CA ARG A 370 -1.39 -7.30 -26.46
C ARG A 370 -1.68 -7.38 -27.94
N THR A 371 -2.55 -8.28 -28.37
CA THR A 371 -2.79 -8.59 -29.79
C THR A 371 -4.07 -8.01 -30.36
N SER A 372 -5.03 -7.70 -29.51
CA SER A 372 -6.36 -7.26 -29.93
C SER A 372 -6.79 -5.99 -29.19
N GLU A 373 -7.47 -5.09 -29.90
CA GLU A 373 -8.12 -3.94 -29.24
C GLU A 373 -9.19 -4.41 -28.27
N ILE A 374 -9.31 -3.69 -27.17
CA ILE A 374 -10.40 -3.86 -26.20
C ILE A 374 -11.72 -3.33 -26.78
N THR A 375 -12.83 -3.78 -26.21
CA THR A 375 -14.16 -3.26 -26.58
C THR A 375 -14.40 -1.87 -25.97
N ASP A 376 -15.39 -1.15 -26.49
CA ASP A 376 -15.83 0.13 -25.90
C ASP A 376 -16.39 -0.08 -24.48
N GLU A 377 -17.04 -1.21 -24.22
CA GLU A 377 -17.53 -1.57 -22.88
C GLU A 377 -16.37 -1.77 -21.90
N GLU A 378 -15.31 -2.48 -22.30
CA GLU A 378 -14.12 -2.67 -21.47
C GLU A 378 -13.41 -1.34 -21.16
N LEU A 379 -13.26 -0.48 -22.19
CA LEU A 379 -12.65 0.84 -22.02
C LEU A 379 -13.45 1.72 -21.06
N ASN A 380 -14.76 1.82 -21.27
CA ASN A 380 -15.63 2.65 -20.43
C ASN A 380 -15.67 2.10 -19.01
N THR A 381 -15.83 0.79 -18.83
CA THR A 381 -15.80 0.14 -17.50
C THR A 381 -14.48 0.44 -16.76
N ALA A 382 -13.34 0.33 -17.43
CA ALA A 382 -12.04 0.57 -16.82
C ALA A 382 -11.84 2.05 -16.41
N LYS A 383 -12.27 2.99 -17.27
CA LYS A 383 -12.26 4.42 -16.95
C LYS A 383 -13.20 4.75 -15.79
N ASP A 384 -14.44 4.24 -15.82
CA ASP A 384 -15.42 4.45 -14.76
C ASP A 384 -14.93 3.87 -13.43
N MET A 385 -14.33 2.69 -13.44
CA MET A 385 -13.73 2.10 -12.24
C MET A 385 -12.64 3.00 -11.66
N TYR A 386 -11.73 3.50 -12.50
CA TYR A 386 -10.67 4.40 -12.06
C TYR A 386 -11.24 5.71 -11.51
N LEU A 387 -12.07 6.40 -12.29
CA LEU A 387 -12.61 7.72 -11.94
C LEU A 387 -13.56 7.66 -10.74
N ASN A 388 -14.37 6.63 -10.62
CA ASN A 388 -15.25 6.45 -9.47
C ASN A 388 -14.48 6.10 -8.19
N SER A 389 -13.40 5.30 -8.30
CA SER A 389 -12.52 5.03 -7.16
C SER A 389 -11.65 6.25 -6.79
N PHE A 390 -11.31 7.06 -7.78
CA PHE A 390 -10.51 8.28 -7.61
C PHE A 390 -11.16 9.28 -6.63
N VAL A 391 -12.49 9.37 -6.62
CA VAL A 391 -13.24 10.22 -5.68
C VAL A 391 -12.95 9.86 -4.22
N PHE A 392 -12.71 8.59 -3.91
CA PHE A 392 -12.39 8.16 -2.54
C PHE A 392 -11.00 8.59 -2.05
N ASN A 393 -10.14 9.08 -2.96
CA ASN A 393 -8.89 9.74 -2.55
C ASN A 393 -9.13 11.16 -2.01
N PHE A 394 -10.37 11.68 -2.14
CA PHE A 394 -10.75 13.06 -1.84
C PHE A 394 -12.05 13.17 -1.05
N ASP A 395 -12.46 12.08 -0.41
CA ASP A 395 -13.68 12.02 0.40
C ASP A 395 -13.58 12.84 1.71
N SER A 396 -12.37 13.28 2.06
CA SER A 396 -12.12 14.21 3.15
C SER A 396 -11.00 15.20 2.80
N ARG A 397 -11.05 16.39 3.42
CA ARG A 397 -10.00 17.41 3.24
C ARG A 397 -8.63 16.93 3.71
N SER A 398 -8.60 16.05 4.73
CA SER A 398 -7.36 15.43 5.22
C SER A 398 -6.69 14.61 4.12
N LYS A 399 -7.42 13.71 3.45
CA LYS A 399 -6.86 12.93 2.34
C LYS A 399 -6.36 13.81 1.19
N ILE A 400 -7.03 14.92 0.94
CA ILE A 400 -6.60 15.86 -0.10
C ILE A 400 -5.24 16.45 0.22
N ILE A 401 -5.06 17.00 1.42
CA ILE A 401 -3.80 17.64 1.81
C ILE A 401 -2.67 16.61 1.91
N ASP A 402 -2.94 15.42 2.47
CA ASP A 402 -1.96 14.34 2.57
C ASP A 402 -1.47 13.93 1.18
N ARG A 403 -2.39 13.77 0.22
CA ARG A 403 -2.05 13.41 -1.16
C ARG A 403 -1.28 14.50 -1.90
N LEU A 404 -1.66 15.77 -1.70
CA LEU A 404 -0.92 16.90 -2.28
C LEU A 404 0.51 16.96 -1.78
N VAL A 405 0.70 16.83 -0.45
CA VAL A 405 2.03 16.87 0.17
C VAL A 405 2.86 15.66 -0.27
N GLU A 406 2.27 14.48 -0.37
CA GLU A 406 2.95 13.28 -0.87
C GLU A 406 3.43 13.46 -2.32
N LEU A 407 2.57 13.94 -3.22
CA LEU A 407 2.94 14.20 -4.61
C LEU A 407 4.08 15.23 -4.70
N GLU A 408 3.97 16.34 -3.98
CA GLU A 408 4.99 17.39 -3.97
C GLU A 408 6.31 16.92 -3.34
N PHE A 409 6.22 16.05 -2.32
CA PHE A 409 7.39 15.41 -1.70
C PHE A 409 8.19 14.59 -2.70
N PHE A 410 7.52 13.87 -3.61
CA PHE A 410 8.15 13.11 -4.67
C PHE A 410 8.40 13.91 -5.97
N GLY A 411 8.13 15.21 -5.96
CA GLY A 411 8.43 16.11 -7.09
C GLY A 411 7.38 16.12 -8.20
N TYR A 412 6.18 15.64 -7.95
CA TYR A 412 5.04 15.73 -8.88
C TYR A 412 4.37 17.10 -8.78
N PRO A 413 3.77 17.60 -9.89
CA PRO A 413 3.10 18.89 -9.89
C PRO A 413 1.84 18.88 -9.01
N ARG A 414 1.50 20.03 -8.45
CA ARG A 414 0.33 20.21 -7.56
C ARG A 414 -1.00 19.83 -8.19
N ASP A 415 -1.13 20.09 -9.50
CA ASP A 415 -2.30 19.77 -10.29
C ASP A 415 -2.25 18.34 -10.88
N PHE A 416 -1.38 17.46 -10.35
CA PHE A 416 -1.23 16.09 -10.85
C PHE A 416 -2.56 15.31 -10.80
N LEU A 417 -3.42 15.63 -9.86
CA LEU A 417 -4.72 14.98 -9.71
C LEU A 417 -5.70 15.38 -10.81
N GLU A 418 -5.76 16.67 -11.16
CA GLU A 418 -6.54 17.15 -12.30
C GLU A 418 -5.95 16.66 -13.62
N ILE A 419 -4.62 16.64 -13.74
CA ILE A 419 -3.91 16.03 -14.87
C ILE A 419 -4.32 14.57 -15.01
N THR A 420 -4.36 13.82 -13.92
CA THR A 420 -4.74 12.41 -13.91
C THR A 420 -6.16 12.22 -14.43
N LYS A 421 -7.15 12.90 -13.85
CA LYS A 421 -8.55 12.81 -14.28
C LYS A 421 -8.68 13.11 -15.79
N ARG A 422 -8.17 14.25 -16.22
CA ARG A 422 -8.23 14.70 -17.60
C ARG A 422 -7.57 13.74 -18.59
N ASN A 423 -6.46 13.12 -18.21
CA ASN A 423 -5.73 12.21 -19.10
C ASN A 423 -6.35 10.80 -19.11
N ILE A 424 -6.87 10.30 -18.00
CA ILE A 424 -7.63 9.04 -17.98
C ILE A 424 -8.87 9.15 -18.91
N GLU A 425 -9.59 10.26 -18.87
CA GLU A 425 -10.74 10.50 -19.77
C GLU A 425 -10.36 10.44 -21.25
N LYS A 426 -9.15 10.86 -21.62
CA LYS A 426 -8.67 10.90 -23.01
C LYS A 426 -8.13 9.58 -23.54
N VAL A 427 -7.79 8.61 -22.68
CA VAL A 427 -7.22 7.32 -23.12
C VAL A 427 -8.15 6.65 -24.14
N THR A 428 -7.58 6.14 -25.22
CA THR A 428 -8.29 5.43 -26.30
C THR A 428 -8.00 3.93 -26.26
N LYS A 429 -8.78 3.13 -27.00
CA LYS A 429 -8.49 1.69 -27.19
C LYS A 429 -7.13 1.46 -27.84
N ALA A 430 -6.78 2.31 -28.79
CA ALA A 430 -5.46 2.26 -29.44
C ALA A 430 -4.31 2.53 -28.47
N ASP A 431 -4.49 3.45 -27.49
CA ASP A 431 -3.51 3.68 -26.44
C ASP A 431 -3.33 2.47 -25.55
N VAL A 432 -4.44 1.82 -25.14
CA VAL A 432 -4.38 0.61 -24.33
C VAL A 432 -3.65 -0.51 -25.08
N LEU A 433 -3.95 -0.74 -26.35
CA LEU A 433 -3.24 -1.73 -27.17
C LEU A 433 -1.76 -1.40 -27.31
N ARG A 434 -1.45 -0.14 -27.56
CA ARG A 434 -0.05 0.33 -27.72
C ARG A 434 0.75 0.07 -26.44
N VAL A 435 0.24 0.50 -25.28
CA VAL A 435 0.96 0.30 -24.00
C VAL A 435 1.00 -1.17 -23.61
N ALA A 436 -0.04 -1.96 -23.90
CA ALA A 436 -0.02 -3.39 -23.68
C ALA A 436 1.11 -4.09 -24.50
N LYS A 437 1.29 -3.72 -25.77
CA LYS A 437 2.38 -4.22 -26.60
C LYS A 437 3.75 -3.82 -26.10
N GLN A 438 3.89 -2.59 -25.62
CA GLN A 438 5.16 -2.01 -25.22
C GLN A 438 5.61 -2.48 -23.83
N TYR A 439 4.69 -2.53 -22.86
CA TYR A 439 5.03 -2.72 -21.45
C TYR A 439 4.70 -4.11 -20.90
N LEU A 440 3.72 -4.83 -21.44
CA LEU A 440 3.54 -6.24 -21.11
C LEU A 440 4.50 -7.08 -21.95
N GLN A 441 5.67 -7.40 -21.40
CA GLN A 441 6.77 -8.05 -22.09
C GLN A 441 6.83 -9.55 -21.75
N PRO A 442 6.22 -10.46 -22.53
CA PRO A 442 6.12 -11.89 -22.20
C PRO A 442 7.45 -12.56 -21.97
N ASP A 443 8.50 -12.12 -22.68
CA ASP A 443 9.84 -12.69 -22.56
C ASP A 443 10.50 -12.35 -21.20
N LYS A 444 10.06 -11.28 -20.57
CA LYS A 444 10.54 -10.85 -19.25
C LYS A 444 9.69 -11.36 -18.11
N LEU A 445 8.52 -11.91 -18.39
CA LEU A 445 7.64 -12.42 -17.35
C LEU A 445 8.31 -13.55 -16.56
N LYS A 446 8.39 -13.37 -15.26
CA LYS A 446 8.77 -14.37 -14.27
C LYS A 446 7.52 -14.98 -13.67
N ILE A 447 7.55 -16.26 -13.40
CA ILE A 447 6.46 -17.01 -12.77
C ILE A 447 6.95 -17.47 -11.42
N VAL A 448 6.19 -17.17 -10.37
CA VAL A 448 6.35 -17.78 -9.04
C VAL A 448 5.11 -18.60 -8.74
N VAL A 449 5.31 -19.85 -8.40
CA VAL A 449 4.25 -20.78 -8.00
C VAL A 449 4.55 -21.27 -6.59
N LEU A 450 3.65 -21.04 -5.66
CA LEU A 450 3.66 -21.69 -4.37
C LEU A 450 2.54 -22.72 -4.35
N GLY A 451 2.83 -23.95 -3.98
CA GLY A 451 1.82 -25.02 -3.89
C GLY A 451 2.41 -26.39 -3.66
N LYS A 452 1.56 -27.41 -3.72
CA LYS A 452 1.94 -28.81 -3.56
C LYS A 452 2.12 -29.48 -4.95
N PRO A 453 3.36 -29.69 -5.41
CA PRO A 453 3.64 -30.14 -6.78
C PRO A 453 3.00 -31.48 -7.15
N ALA A 454 2.85 -32.39 -6.16
CA ALA A 454 2.24 -33.69 -6.38
C ALA A 454 0.76 -33.61 -6.83
N ASP A 455 0.07 -32.50 -6.52
CA ASP A 455 -1.33 -32.32 -6.81
C ASP A 455 -1.58 -31.43 -8.04
N PHE A 456 -0.51 -31.02 -8.78
CA PHE A 456 -0.66 -30.18 -9.97
C PHE A 456 -1.24 -30.94 -11.16
N ASP A 457 -2.03 -30.25 -11.98
CA ASP A 457 -2.65 -30.78 -13.21
C ASP A 457 -1.72 -30.88 -14.43
N GLY A 458 -0.42 -30.65 -14.23
CA GLY A 458 0.60 -30.73 -15.27
C GLY A 458 1.98 -30.35 -14.73
N LYS A 459 2.95 -30.27 -15.63
CA LYS A 459 4.32 -29.91 -15.27
C LYS A 459 4.59 -28.44 -15.52
N LEU A 460 5.34 -27.81 -14.62
CA LEU A 460 5.72 -26.41 -14.75
C LEU A 460 6.81 -26.17 -15.78
N ASP A 461 7.57 -27.23 -16.18
CA ASP A 461 8.65 -27.14 -17.16
C ASP A 461 8.18 -26.75 -18.58
N GLU A 462 6.88 -26.88 -18.87
CA GLU A 462 6.28 -26.37 -20.12
C GLU A 462 6.40 -24.85 -20.28
N PHE A 463 6.54 -24.12 -19.17
CA PHE A 463 6.69 -22.66 -19.20
C PHE A 463 8.16 -22.21 -19.19
N GLY A 464 9.08 -23.13 -18.94
CA GLY A 464 10.53 -22.88 -18.88
C GLY A 464 11.24 -23.70 -17.81
N MET A 465 12.55 -23.53 -17.70
CA MET A 465 13.33 -24.18 -16.65
C MET A 465 12.81 -23.80 -15.28
N VAL A 466 12.51 -24.80 -14.46
CA VAL A 466 12.00 -24.64 -13.11
C VAL A 466 13.16 -24.51 -12.11
N HIS A 467 13.19 -23.40 -11.41
CA HIS A 467 14.07 -23.18 -10.26
C HIS A 467 13.27 -23.39 -8.98
N GLN A 468 13.77 -24.20 -8.06
CA GLN A 468 13.13 -24.40 -6.76
C GLN A 468 13.68 -23.37 -5.77
N ILE A 469 12.78 -22.61 -5.15
CA ILE A 469 13.09 -21.64 -4.09
C ILE A 469 13.06 -22.34 -2.74
N ASP A 470 14.15 -22.23 -2.00
CA ASP A 470 14.20 -22.62 -0.58
C ASP A 470 13.73 -21.44 0.28
N ILE A 471 12.69 -21.66 1.08
CA ILE A 471 12.12 -20.68 2.02
C ILE A 471 12.56 -20.92 3.47
N THR A 472 13.55 -21.79 3.69
CA THR A 472 14.09 -22.00 5.04
C THR A 472 14.56 -20.69 5.65
N ILE A 473 14.15 -20.43 6.90
CA ILE A 473 14.51 -19.19 7.60
C ILE A 473 15.94 -19.33 8.12
N PRO A 474 16.90 -18.51 7.66
CA PRO A 474 18.27 -18.57 8.14
C PRO A 474 18.35 -18.28 9.65
N GLY A 475 19.12 -19.10 10.38
CA GLY A 475 19.31 -18.90 11.83
C GLY A 475 18.08 -19.19 12.70
N ALA A 476 17.04 -19.80 12.14
CA ALA A 476 15.89 -20.21 12.94
C ALA A 476 16.34 -21.18 14.06
N PRO A 477 15.86 -21.01 15.31
CA PRO A 477 16.12 -21.97 16.38
C PRO A 477 15.68 -23.37 15.94
N ASN A 478 16.55 -24.36 16.10
CA ASN A 478 16.22 -25.74 15.74
C ASN A 478 15.06 -26.24 16.62
N PRO A 479 13.88 -26.58 16.08
CA PRO A 479 12.74 -27.03 16.86
C PRO A 479 13.02 -28.34 17.65
N ALA A 480 14.09 -29.09 17.29
CA ALA A 480 14.53 -30.28 17.98
C ALA A 480 15.38 -30.00 19.26
N SER A 481 15.79 -28.76 19.49
CA SER A 481 16.66 -28.41 20.66
C SER A 481 15.87 -27.91 21.89
N GLY A 482 14.60 -28.24 22.01
CA GLY A 482 13.76 -28.24 23.21
C GLY A 482 14.09 -27.34 24.42
N THR A 483 14.56 -26.10 24.19
CA THR A 483 14.76 -25.13 25.27
C THR A 483 14.22 -23.75 24.84
N VAL A 484 12.91 -23.61 24.98
CA VAL A 484 12.33 -22.28 25.16
C VAL A 484 12.48 -21.93 26.63
N PRO A 485 13.27 -20.95 27.05
CA PRO A 485 13.24 -20.48 28.42
C PRO A 485 11.88 -19.77 28.63
N VAL A 486 10.94 -20.46 29.26
CA VAL A 486 9.79 -19.81 29.89
C VAL A 486 10.35 -19.03 31.07
N GLN A 487 10.62 -17.78 30.92
CA GLN A 487 10.80 -16.87 32.06
C GLN A 487 9.44 -16.67 32.72
N LYS A 488 9.44 -17.08 34.02
CA LYS A 488 8.31 -16.87 34.95
C LYS A 488 8.19 -15.41 35.33
#